data_2a7c4eda490ea7a709f23c561440ed62
#
_entry.id   2a7c4eda490ea7a709f23c561440ed62
#
_cell.length_a   1.000
_cell.length_b   1.000
_cell.length_c   1.000
_cell.angle_alpha   90.00
_cell.angle_beta   90.00
_cell.angle_gamma   90.00
#
_symmetry.space_group_name_H-M   'P 1'
#
loop_
_entity.id
_entity.type
_entity.pdbx_description
1 polymer ?
#
loop_
_entity_poly.entity_id
_entity_poly.type
_entity_poly.pdbx_seq_one_letter_code
_entity_poly.pdbx_strand_id
1 'polypeptide(L)'
;MIFDIEVRFSLKEGMLNPEATTIERSLDLLGYKVSNAETVDIVRFQMEGDNEKDVENSVVDMCERLLCNPVIHNYEISIVSKDSTGCE
;
A
#
# COMPACT_ATOMS: atom_id res chain seq x y z
N MET A 1 -16.07 -0.84 -17.41
CA MET A 1 -15.82 -1.70 -16.23
C MET A 1 -15.21 -0.90 -15.11
N ILE A 2 -15.64 -1.18 -13.91
CA ILE A 2 -15.09 -0.53 -12.73
C ILE A 2 -14.25 -1.52 -11.96
N PHE A 3 -13.07 -1.10 -11.56
CA PHE A 3 -12.15 -1.93 -10.80
C PHE A 3 -11.90 -1.32 -9.43
N ASP A 4 -11.87 -2.17 -8.43
CA ASP A 4 -11.44 -1.78 -7.10
C ASP A 4 -9.92 -1.95 -7.03
N ILE A 5 -9.25 -0.89 -6.68
CA ILE A 5 -7.80 -0.84 -6.65
C ILE A 5 -7.34 -0.69 -5.22
N GLU A 6 -6.36 -1.48 -4.86
CA GLU A 6 -5.70 -1.33 -3.57
C GLU A 6 -4.21 -1.28 -3.81
N VAL A 7 -3.57 -0.22 -3.32
CA VAL A 7 -2.13 -0.07 -3.40
C VAL A 7 -1.59 -0.10 -1.99
N ARG A 8 -0.68 -1.02 -1.73
CA ARG A 8 -0.04 -1.14 -0.43
C ARG A 8 1.42 -0.79 -0.61
N PHE A 9 1.92 0.11 0.21
CA PHE A 9 3.33 0.47 0.12
C PHE A 9 3.94 0.63 1.50
N SER A 10 5.23 0.29 1.59
CA SER A 10 5.98 0.33 2.82
C SER A 10 7.40 0.77 2.50
N LEU A 11 8.12 1.20 3.50
CA LEU A 11 9.51 1.60 3.31
C LEU A 11 10.38 0.38 3.01
N LYS A 12 11.36 0.58 2.15
CA LYS A 12 12.31 -0.47 1.84
C LYS A 12 13.15 -0.77 3.07
N GLU A 13 13.67 -2.00 3.10
CA GLU A 13 14.54 -2.43 4.18
C GLU A 13 15.76 -1.50 4.27
N GLY A 14 16.11 -1.16 5.49
CA GLY A 14 17.23 -0.26 5.72
C GLY A 14 16.87 1.21 5.75
N MET A 15 15.65 1.55 5.38
CA MET A 15 15.17 2.93 5.44
C MET A 15 14.72 3.26 6.86
N LEU A 16 14.98 4.47 7.27
CA LEU A 16 14.56 4.94 8.58
C LEU A 16 13.05 5.10 8.64
N ASN A 17 12.46 4.53 9.69
CA ASN A 17 11.01 4.65 9.89
C ASN A 17 10.78 5.14 11.31
N PRO A 18 10.82 6.47 11.51
CA PRO A 18 10.68 7.01 12.87
C PRO A 18 9.35 6.71 13.53
N GLU A 19 8.29 6.56 12.73
CA GLU A 19 6.98 6.24 13.28
C GLU A 19 7.00 4.84 13.90
N ALA A 20 7.55 3.87 13.19
CA ALA A 20 7.64 2.51 13.70
C ALA A 20 8.55 2.43 14.92
N THR A 21 9.64 3.17 14.92
CA THR A 21 10.55 3.21 16.06
C THR A 21 9.85 3.76 17.29
N THR A 22 9.06 4.80 17.11
CA THR A 22 8.31 5.40 18.22
C THR A 22 7.30 4.40 18.77
N ILE A 23 6.63 3.65 17.90
CA ILE A 23 5.66 2.65 18.32
C ILE A 23 6.36 1.56 19.13
N GLU A 24 7.50 1.08 18.65
CA GLU A 24 8.26 0.06 19.39
C GLU A 24 8.64 0.54 20.78
N ARG A 25 9.13 1.76 20.84
CA ARG A 25 9.55 2.33 22.13
C ARG A 25 8.38 2.46 23.08
N SER A 26 7.25 2.91 22.57
CA SER A 26 6.06 3.08 23.39
C SER A 26 5.58 1.75 23.94
N LEU A 27 5.59 0.71 23.11
CA LEU A 27 5.17 -0.60 23.55
C LEU A 27 6.14 -1.19 24.57
N ASP A 28 7.43 -0.94 24.39
CA ASP A 28 8.43 -1.39 25.35
C ASP A 28 8.19 -0.79 26.72
N LEU A 29 7.83 0.48 26.77
CA LEU A 29 7.54 1.14 28.04
C LEU A 29 6.33 0.56 28.74
N LEU A 30 5.42 -0.04 27.98
CA LEU A 30 4.24 -0.70 28.53
C LEU A 30 4.52 -2.15 28.95
N GLY A 31 5.72 -2.65 28.70
CA GLY A 31 6.10 -3.98 29.09
C GLY A 31 6.03 -5.01 27.98
N TYR A 32 5.77 -4.60 26.77
CA TYR A 32 5.71 -5.51 25.64
C TYR A 32 7.04 -5.48 24.89
N LYS A 33 7.52 -6.66 24.55
CA LYS A 33 8.76 -6.75 23.79
C LYS A 33 8.44 -7.03 22.34
N VAL A 34 8.60 -6.01 21.53
CA VAL A 34 8.32 -6.11 20.09
C VAL A 34 9.58 -5.74 19.32
N SER A 35 9.66 -6.24 18.10
CA SER A 35 10.82 -5.96 17.26
C SER A 35 10.36 -5.94 15.81
N ASN A 36 11.15 -5.27 14.96
CA ASN A 36 10.92 -5.21 13.53
C ASN A 36 9.56 -4.61 13.18
N ALA A 37 9.15 -3.61 13.93
CA ALA A 37 7.92 -2.91 13.63
C ALA A 37 8.08 -2.11 12.35
N GLU A 38 7.02 -2.06 11.55
CA GLU A 38 7.00 -1.23 10.36
C GLU A 38 5.60 -0.74 10.13
N THR A 39 5.51 0.37 9.43
CA THR A 39 4.20 0.91 9.06
C THR A 39 3.99 0.65 7.57
N VAL A 40 2.77 0.30 7.22
CA VAL A 40 2.38 0.03 5.85
C VAL A 40 1.17 0.88 5.54
N ASP A 41 1.22 1.60 4.43
CA ASP A 41 0.11 2.43 4.01
C ASP A 41 -0.67 1.70 2.94
N ILE A 42 -1.98 1.86 2.96
CA ILE A 42 -2.87 1.27 1.98
C ILE A 42 -3.77 2.37 1.45
N VAL A 43 -3.79 2.50 0.13
CA VAL A 43 -4.68 3.44 -0.55
C VAL A 43 -5.64 2.63 -1.38
N ARG A 44 -6.93 2.90 -1.25
CA ARG A 44 -7.98 2.22 -2.00
C ARG A 44 -8.78 3.22 -2.80
N PHE A 45 -9.08 2.85 -4.02
CA PHE A 45 -9.92 3.68 -4.87
C PHE A 45 -10.54 2.83 -5.96
N GLN A 46 -11.49 3.42 -6.67
CA GLN A 46 -12.10 2.77 -7.81
C GLN A 46 -11.67 3.49 -9.08
N MET A 47 -11.54 2.72 -10.13
CA MET A 47 -11.09 3.26 -11.39
C MET A 47 -11.83 2.59 -12.53
N GLU A 48 -12.22 3.36 -13.50
CA GLU A 48 -12.87 2.84 -14.69
C GLU A 48 -11.83 2.55 -15.76
N GLY A 49 -11.99 1.43 -16.46
CA GLY A 49 -11.08 1.07 -17.52
C GLY A 49 -11.68 -0.02 -18.37
N ASP A 50 -11.05 -0.25 -19.52
CA ASP A 50 -11.55 -1.25 -20.47
C ASP A 50 -11.14 -2.65 -20.08
N ASN A 51 -9.95 -2.81 -19.54
CA ASN A 51 -9.48 -4.12 -19.11
C ASN A 51 -8.50 -3.95 -17.96
N GLU A 52 -8.21 -5.07 -17.33
CA GLU A 52 -7.36 -5.07 -16.14
C GLU A 52 -5.94 -4.60 -16.44
N LYS A 53 -5.43 -4.95 -17.61
CA LYS A 53 -4.05 -4.60 -17.94
C LYS A 53 -3.88 -3.10 -18.10
N ASP A 54 -4.83 -2.44 -18.75
CA ASP A 54 -4.78 -0.98 -18.91
C ASP A 54 -4.87 -0.30 -17.57
N VAL A 55 -5.75 -0.81 -16.69
CA VAL A 55 -5.89 -0.27 -15.36
C VAL A 55 -4.60 -0.45 -14.57
N GLU A 56 -3.99 -1.63 -14.67
CA GLU A 56 -2.73 -1.89 -13.99
C GLU A 56 -1.64 -0.92 -14.41
N ASN A 57 -1.52 -0.70 -15.72
CA ASN A 57 -0.51 0.23 -16.23
C ASN A 57 -0.72 1.63 -15.69
N SER A 58 -1.98 2.05 -15.62
CA SER A 58 -2.30 3.38 -15.09
C SER A 58 -1.96 3.47 -13.61
N VAL A 59 -2.26 2.42 -12.86
CA VAL A 59 -2.00 2.42 -11.42
C VAL A 59 -0.50 2.42 -11.15
N VAL A 60 0.28 1.67 -11.92
CA VAL A 60 1.72 1.70 -11.78
C VAL A 60 2.25 3.10 -12.02
N ASP A 61 1.74 3.78 -13.04
CA ASP A 61 2.15 5.14 -13.33
C ASP A 61 1.80 6.08 -12.17
N MET A 62 0.61 5.92 -11.59
CA MET A 62 0.22 6.71 -10.43
C MET A 62 1.15 6.48 -9.25
N CYS A 63 1.52 5.23 -9.01
CA CYS A 63 2.40 4.91 -7.90
C CYS A 63 3.75 5.61 -8.05
N GLU A 64 4.28 5.59 -9.26
CA GLU A 64 5.60 6.17 -9.49
C GLU A 64 5.59 7.67 -9.50
N ARG A 65 4.46 8.27 -9.84
CA ARG A 65 4.37 9.72 -9.92
C ARG A 65 3.96 10.39 -8.62
N LEU A 66 3.09 9.74 -7.86
CA LEU A 66 2.45 10.43 -6.74
C LEU A 66 2.29 9.59 -5.49
N LEU A 67 1.84 8.36 -5.61
CA LEU A 67 1.40 7.60 -4.45
C LEU A 67 2.56 7.16 -3.56
N CYS A 68 3.69 6.85 -4.14
CA CYS A 68 4.84 6.44 -3.35
C CYS A 68 6.11 6.88 -4.04
N ASN A 69 7.20 6.80 -3.30
CA ASN A 69 8.51 7.13 -3.84
C ASN A 69 9.24 5.81 -4.12
N PRO A 70 9.39 5.41 -5.39
CA PRO A 70 9.99 4.11 -5.69
C PRO A 70 11.43 3.96 -5.23
N VAL A 71 12.09 5.05 -4.88
CA VAL A 71 13.44 4.98 -4.36
C VAL A 71 13.45 4.41 -2.94
N ILE A 72 12.45 4.77 -2.13
CA ILE A 72 12.42 4.37 -0.72
C ILE A 72 11.26 3.45 -0.38
N HIS A 73 10.31 3.22 -1.28
CA HIS A 73 9.14 2.40 -1.01
C HIS A 73 9.09 1.16 -1.88
N ASN A 74 8.61 0.08 -1.29
CA ASN A 74 8.11 -1.08 -2.03
C ASN A 74 6.61 -0.97 -2.11
N TYR A 75 6.03 -1.40 -3.22
CA TYR A 75 4.58 -1.32 -3.33
C TYR A 75 4.03 -2.56 -4.01
N GLU A 76 2.77 -2.87 -3.68
CA GLU A 76 2.03 -3.96 -4.27
C GLU A 76 0.69 -3.43 -4.71
N ILE A 77 0.21 -3.92 -5.85
CA ILE A 77 -1.05 -3.48 -6.42
C ILE A 77 -1.99 -4.66 -6.50
N SER A 78 -3.21 -4.47 -6.02
CA SER A 78 -4.26 -5.46 -6.13
C SER A 78 -5.42 -4.86 -6.91
N ILE A 79 -5.88 -5.56 -7.93
CA ILE A 79 -6.95 -5.09 -8.80
C ILE A 79 -8.04 -6.14 -8.83
N VAL A 80 -9.26 -5.73 -8.51
CA VAL A 80 -10.41 -6.63 -8.51
C VAL A 80 -11.51 -6.00 -9.34
N SER A 81 -12.06 -6.77 -10.25
CA SER A 81 -13.18 -6.31 -11.07
C SER A 81 -14.43 -6.24 -10.20
N LYS A 82 -15.03 -5.07 -10.14
CA LYS A 82 -16.15 -4.87 -9.26
C LYS A 82 -17.44 -5.49 -9.78
N ASP A 83 -17.59 -5.57 -11.07
CA ASP A 83 -18.84 -6.07 -11.63
C ASP A 83 -18.97 -7.57 -11.52
N SER A 84 -17.97 -8.27 -11.06
CA SER A 84 -18.03 -9.72 -10.95
C SER A 84 -18.68 -10.18 -9.67
N THR A 85 -18.86 -9.32 -8.71
CA THR A 85 -19.27 -9.79 -7.41
C THR A 85 -20.75 -9.82 -7.19
N GLY A 86 -21.38 -8.74 -7.32
CA GLY A 86 -22.77 -8.70 -7.01
C GLY A 86 -23.14 -8.98 -5.56
N CYS A 87 -22.26 -9.45 -4.78
CA CYS A 87 -22.60 -9.82 -3.42
C CYS A 87 -21.79 -9.02 -2.42
N GLU A 88 -22.07 -7.82 -2.36
CA GLU A 88 -21.44 -6.96 -1.40
C GLU A 88 -22.11 -6.98 -0.04
#